data_fdacc11f208be6def8efd410aa199669
#
_entry.id   fdacc11f208be6def8efd410aa199669
#
_cell.length_a   1.000
_cell.length_b   1.000
_cell.length_c   1.000
_cell.angle_alpha   90.00
_cell.angle_beta   90.00
_cell.angle_gamma   90.00
#
_symmetry.space_group_name_H-M   'P 1'
#
loop_
_entity.id
_entity.type
_entity.pdbx_description
1 polymer ?
#
loop_
_entity_poly.entity_id
_entity_poly.type
_entity_poly.pdbx_seq_one_letter_code
_entity_poly.pdbx_strand_id
1 'polypeptide(L)'
;MKKILPFLAPICLFASSCDKLVQDSVNEFYKSDRNLARAINLATQASEACLKAGDTQQAITSLINGASMYMVNKEPQKALELSQRALELAAKGSDKLLLARSYHSLGAAQKALGKYDDALASFNEALKIYDATPNTQMHDELVCIKGIANTYYLKNDFDKAHENHLLALNLLDITPDLSGNELVRSELLIEVANDLAKLNGKDQAAKNYKEVLEILKGKEQNPRALGLLERASKGLNELN
;
A
#
# COMPACT_ATOMS: atom_id res chain seq x y z
N MET A 1 -1.82 33.40 -50.40
CA MET A 1 -1.20 32.38 -49.54
C MET A 1 -1.80 32.50 -48.14
N LYS A 2 -2.77 31.67 -47.82
CA LYS A 2 -3.39 31.62 -46.48
C LYS A 2 -2.57 30.67 -45.62
N LYS A 3 -1.94 31.18 -44.54
CA LYS A 3 -1.24 30.39 -43.54
C LYS A 3 -2.29 29.66 -42.67
N ILE A 4 -2.30 28.34 -42.76
CA ILE A 4 -3.05 27.47 -41.84
C ILE A 4 -2.20 27.43 -40.56
N LEU A 5 -2.70 28.05 -39.48
CA LEU A 5 -2.15 27.84 -38.14
C LEU A 5 -2.57 26.43 -37.67
N PRO A 6 -1.65 25.63 -37.13
CA PRO A 6 -2.03 24.36 -36.56
C PRO A 6 -2.77 24.55 -35.25
N PHE A 7 -3.93 23.89 -35.14
CA PHE A 7 -4.75 23.80 -33.95
C PHE A 7 -4.04 22.86 -32.93
N LEU A 8 -3.13 23.37 -32.12
CA LEU A 8 -2.39 22.63 -31.08
C LEU A 8 -2.76 23.02 -29.64
N ALA A 9 -3.91 23.71 -29.46
CA ALA A 9 -4.23 24.30 -28.17
C ALA A 9 -5.09 23.46 -27.16
N PRO A 10 -5.81 22.38 -27.49
CA PRO A 10 -6.62 21.69 -26.46
C PRO A 10 -5.91 20.59 -25.69
N ILE A 11 -4.87 19.97 -26.25
CA ILE A 11 -4.23 18.78 -25.60
C ILE A 11 -3.43 19.19 -24.34
N CYS A 12 -2.69 20.30 -24.38
CA CYS A 12 -1.93 20.75 -23.21
C CYS A 12 -2.78 21.24 -22.04
N LEU A 13 -3.97 21.78 -22.28
CA LEU A 13 -4.88 22.25 -21.22
C LEU A 13 -5.55 21.08 -20.47
N PHE A 14 -5.83 19.97 -21.15
CA PHE A 14 -6.42 18.79 -20.52
C PHE A 14 -5.38 18.00 -19.71
N ALA A 15 -4.16 17.85 -20.20
CA ALA A 15 -3.08 17.23 -19.44
C ALA A 15 -2.80 18.01 -18.14
N SER A 16 -2.74 19.35 -18.20
CA SER A 16 -2.53 20.17 -17.00
C SER A 16 -3.69 20.07 -15.98
N SER A 17 -4.91 19.83 -16.40
CA SER A 17 -6.06 19.63 -15.50
C SER A 17 -6.05 18.25 -14.83
N CYS A 18 -5.61 17.22 -15.53
CA CYS A 18 -5.43 15.87 -15.01
C CYS A 18 -4.35 15.86 -13.93
N ASP A 19 -3.13 16.31 -14.26
CA ASP A 19 -2.00 16.34 -13.33
C ASP A 19 -2.31 17.14 -12.07
N LYS A 20 -2.98 18.29 -12.22
CA LYS A 20 -3.39 19.11 -11.09
C LYS A 20 -4.36 18.36 -10.16
N LEU A 21 -5.36 17.68 -10.69
CA LEU A 21 -6.33 16.92 -9.89
C LEU A 21 -5.65 15.76 -9.15
N VAL A 22 -4.71 15.06 -9.80
CA VAL A 22 -3.90 14.01 -9.15
C VAL A 22 -3.15 14.60 -7.95
N GLN A 23 -2.43 15.71 -8.18
CA GLN A 23 -1.65 16.35 -7.13
C GLN A 23 -2.53 16.90 -6.00
N ASP A 24 -3.65 17.55 -6.33
CA ASP A 24 -4.59 18.09 -5.34
C ASP A 24 -5.22 16.97 -4.48
N SER A 25 -5.53 15.80 -5.06
CA SER A 25 -6.01 14.62 -4.35
C SER A 25 -4.99 14.11 -3.33
N VAL A 26 -3.74 13.94 -3.76
CA VAL A 26 -2.65 13.47 -2.90
C VAL A 26 -2.36 14.49 -1.79
N ASN A 27 -2.28 15.78 -2.14
CA ASN A 27 -2.05 16.85 -1.16
C ASN A 27 -3.16 16.90 -0.11
N GLU A 28 -4.42 16.77 -0.50
CA GLU A 28 -5.56 16.76 0.43
C GLU A 28 -5.50 15.56 1.38
N PHE A 29 -5.07 14.39 0.89
CA PHE A 29 -4.96 13.18 1.68
C PHE A 29 -3.88 13.27 2.77
N TYR A 30 -2.75 13.93 2.48
CA TYR A 30 -1.62 14.03 3.41
C TYR A 30 -1.64 15.25 4.33
N LYS A 31 -2.65 16.10 4.26
CA LYS A 31 -2.81 17.21 5.22
C LYS A 31 -3.07 16.69 6.63
N SER A 32 -2.64 17.44 7.63
CA SER A 32 -2.94 17.15 9.05
C SER A 32 -4.43 17.24 9.39
N ASP A 33 -5.13 18.16 8.74
CA ASP A 33 -6.57 18.42 8.83
C ASP A 33 -7.35 17.87 7.62
N ARG A 34 -6.88 16.77 7.05
CA ARG A 34 -7.39 16.19 5.80
C ARG A 34 -8.89 15.99 5.79
N ASN A 35 -9.51 16.39 4.68
CA ASN A 35 -10.87 16.01 4.34
C ASN A 35 -10.85 14.78 3.42
N LEU A 36 -11.04 13.60 4.01
CA LEU A 36 -10.92 12.34 3.30
C LEU A 36 -11.95 12.20 2.16
N ALA A 37 -13.19 12.67 2.38
CA ALA A 37 -14.22 12.67 1.34
C ALA A 37 -13.83 13.56 0.14
N ARG A 38 -13.20 14.71 0.40
CA ARG A 38 -12.69 15.59 -0.65
C ARG A 38 -11.51 14.95 -1.39
N ALA A 39 -10.57 14.33 -0.69
CA ALA A 39 -9.44 13.64 -1.30
C ALA A 39 -9.91 12.52 -2.25
N ILE A 40 -10.87 11.71 -1.82
CA ILE A 40 -11.49 10.64 -2.61
C ILE A 40 -12.19 11.22 -3.84
N ASN A 41 -12.98 12.28 -3.69
CA ASN A 41 -13.65 12.92 -4.81
C ASN A 41 -12.66 13.45 -5.85
N LEU A 42 -11.58 14.10 -5.40
CA LEU A 42 -10.50 14.56 -6.27
C LEU A 42 -9.81 13.39 -7.00
N ALA A 43 -9.55 12.27 -6.35
CA ALA A 43 -8.96 11.08 -6.98
C ALA A 43 -9.88 10.51 -8.07
N THR A 44 -11.20 10.48 -7.83
CA THR A 44 -12.18 10.03 -8.81
C THR A 44 -12.23 10.98 -10.03
N GLN A 45 -12.29 12.29 -9.78
CA GLN A 45 -12.26 13.30 -10.85
C GLN A 45 -10.94 13.23 -11.64
N ALA A 46 -9.81 13.02 -10.97
CA ALA A 46 -8.50 12.85 -11.60
C ALA A 46 -8.52 11.66 -12.56
N SER A 47 -9.02 10.50 -12.13
CA SER A 47 -9.07 9.31 -12.98
C SER A 47 -9.88 9.55 -14.26
N GLU A 48 -11.02 10.23 -14.15
CA GLU A 48 -11.86 10.55 -15.31
C GLU A 48 -11.25 11.59 -16.25
N ALA A 49 -10.63 12.63 -15.67
CA ALA A 49 -9.95 13.68 -16.46
C ALA A 49 -8.74 13.10 -17.21
N CYS A 50 -7.96 12.22 -16.56
CA CYS A 50 -6.81 11.57 -17.17
C CYS A 50 -7.23 10.62 -18.31
N LEU A 51 -8.32 9.85 -18.14
CA LEU A 51 -8.85 9.02 -19.22
C LEU A 51 -9.31 9.86 -20.43
N LYS A 52 -9.98 10.99 -20.19
CA LYS A 52 -10.38 11.92 -21.26
C LYS A 52 -9.20 12.56 -21.97
N ALA A 53 -8.09 12.76 -21.25
CA ALA A 53 -6.84 13.28 -21.82
C ALA A 53 -6.00 12.20 -22.54
N GLY A 54 -6.40 10.93 -22.45
CA GLY A 54 -5.64 9.80 -23.00
C GLY A 54 -4.49 9.33 -22.12
N ASP A 55 -4.34 9.87 -20.92
CA ASP A 55 -3.32 9.46 -19.95
C ASP A 55 -3.85 8.32 -19.06
N THR A 56 -3.79 7.11 -19.61
CA THR A 56 -4.25 5.91 -18.93
C THR A 56 -3.40 5.57 -17.69
N GLN A 57 -2.09 5.88 -17.69
CA GLN A 57 -1.20 5.59 -16.56
C GLN A 57 -1.58 6.42 -15.33
N GLN A 58 -1.79 7.73 -15.51
CA GLN A 58 -2.23 8.61 -14.43
C GLN A 58 -3.66 8.26 -13.97
N ALA A 59 -4.52 7.82 -14.86
CA ALA A 59 -5.86 7.36 -14.50
C ALA A 59 -5.81 6.13 -13.60
N ILE A 60 -4.99 5.13 -13.91
CA ILE A 60 -4.79 3.93 -13.09
C ILE A 60 -4.23 4.31 -11.72
N THR A 61 -3.20 5.16 -11.69
CA THR A 61 -2.61 5.66 -10.44
C THR A 61 -3.64 6.36 -9.56
N SER A 62 -4.50 7.18 -10.14
CA SER A 62 -5.58 7.86 -9.42
C SER A 62 -6.62 6.90 -8.86
N LEU A 63 -6.96 5.83 -9.58
CA LEU A 63 -7.86 4.78 -9.10
C LEU A 63 -7.26 4.01 -7.93
N ILE A 64 -5.97 3.64 -8.00
CA ILE A 64 -5.25 2.97 -6.90
C ILE A 64 -5.19 3.87 -5.66
N ASN A 65 -4.87 5.16 -5.83
CA ASN A 65 -4.87 6.12 -4.73
C ASN A 65 -6.28 6.27 -4.11
N GLY A 66 -7.31 6.40 -4.94
CA GLY A 66 -8.70 6.45 -4.49
C GLY A 66 -9.11 5.20 -3.71
N ALA A 67 -8.72 4.01 -4.18
CA ALA A 67 -8.95 2.75 -3.47
C ALA A 67 -8.27 2.75 -2.10
N SER A 68 -7.02 3.19 -2.01
CA SER A 68 -6.30 3.33 -0.74
C SER A 68 -6.98 4.31 0.21
N MET A 69 -7.51 5.42 -0.30
CA MET A 69 -8.27 6.38 0.49
C MET A 69 -9.59 5.79 1.02
N TYR A 70 -10.30 4.99 0.21
CA TYR A 70 -11.48 4.25 0.67
C TYR A 70 -11.14 3.21 1.73
N MET A 71 -9.98 2.55 1.65
CA MET A 71 -9.52 1.66 2.72
C MET A 71 -9.33 2.41 4.04
N VAL A 72 -8.73 3.60 4.01
CA VAL A 72 -8.58 4.47 5.19
C VAL A 72 -9.95 4.92 5.70
N ASN A 73 -10.91 5.16 4.81
CA ASN A 73 -12.29 5.54 5.15
C ASN A 73 -13.15 4.36 5.63
N LYS A 74 -12.58 3.16 5.73
CA LYS A 74 -13.28 1.91 6.12
C LYS A 74 -14.44 1.52 5.18
N GLU A 75 -14.28 1.80 3.90
CA GLU A 75 -15.21 1.47 2.82
C GLU A 75 -14.59 0.47 1.82
N PRO A 76 -14.25 -0.76 2.26
CA PRO A 76 -13.49 -1.72 1.44
C PRO A 76 -14.23 -2.18 0.18
N GLN A 77 -15.56 -2.11 0.16
CA GLN A 77 -16.32 -2.45 -1.04
C GLN A 77 -16.08 -1.45 -2.18
N LYS A 78 -16.04 -0.14 -1.88
CA LYS A 78 -15.71 0.88 -2.85
C LYS A 78 -14.23 0.83 -3.28
N ALA A 79 -13.34 0.47 -2.35
CA ALA A 79 -11.94 0.21 -2.68
C ALA A 79 -11.82 -0.94 -3.67
N LEU A 80 -12.59 -2.03 -3.50
CA LEU A 80 -12.63 -3.16 -4.42
C LEU A 80 -13.04 -2.74 -5.83
N GLU A 81 -14.10 -1.93 -5.97
CA GLU A 81 -14.60 -1.43 -7.27
C GLU A 81 -13.53 -0.61 -8.01
N LEU A 82 -12.86 0.31 -7.31
CA LEU A 82 -11.79 1.11 -7.92
C LEU A 82 -10.57 0.26 -8.28
N SER A 83 -10.19 -0.71 -7.44
CA SER A 83 -9.06 -1.60 -7.70
C SER A 83 -9.33 -2.51 -8.90
N GLN A 84 -10.56 -3.02 -9.05
CA GLN A 84 -10.97 -3.81 -10.23
C GLN A 84 -10.87 -2.96 -11.49
N ARG A 85 -11.38 -1.73 -11.48
CA ARG A 85 -11.28 -0.80 -12.61
C ARG A 85 -9.82 -0.48 -12.96
N ALA A 86 -8.97 -0.26 -11.95
CA ALA A 86 -7.54 -0.05 -12.15
C ALA A 86 -6.89 -1.26 -12.84
N LEU A 87 -7.20 -2.47 -12.38
CA LEU A 87 -6.68 -3.71 -12.95
C LEU A 87 -7.15 -3.92 -14.40
N GLU A 88 -8.42 -3.66 -14.70
CA GLU A 88 -8.96 -3.76 -16.08
C GLU A 88 -8.26 -2.82 -17.06
N LEU A 89 -7.92 -1.62 -16.62
CA LEU A 89 -7.16 -0.66 -17.44
C LEU A 89 -5.70 -1.06 -17.56
N ALA A 90 -5.06 -1.48 -16.47
CA ALA A 90 -3.66 -1.88 -16.45
C ALA A 90 -3.41 -3.13 -17.30
N ALA A 91 -4.35 -4.08 -17.30
CA ALA A 91 -4.23 -5.31 -18.11
C ALA A 91 -4.25 -5.07 -19.65
N LYS A 92 -4.77 -3.91 -20.08
CA LYS A 92 -4.76 -3.50 -21.50
C LYS A 92 -3.51 -2.74 -21.89
N GLY A 93 -2.74 -2.28 -20.90
CA GLY A 93 -1.50 -1.54 -21.11
C GLY A 93 -0.27 -2.42 -21.15
N SER A 94 0.88 -1.79 -21.36
CA SER A 94 2.20 -2.45 -21.33
C SER A 94 2.98 -2.25 -20.03
N ASP A 95 2.49 -1.38 -19.12
CA ASP A 95 3.18 -1.06 -17.88
C ASP A 95 2.94 -2.17 -16.84
N LYS A 96 3.96 -3.00 -16.67
CA LYS A 96 3.91 -4.13 -15.73
C LYS A 96 3.88 -3.69 -14.27
N LEU A 97 4.51 -2.58 -13.93
CA LEU A 97 4.50 -2.09 -12.54
C LEU A 97 3.11 -1.58 -12.14
N LEU A 98 2.41 -0.87 -13.04
CA LEU A 98 1.02 -0.48 -12.79
C LEU A 98 0.10 -1.69 -12.71
N LEU A 99 0.33 -2.74 -13.51
CA LEU A 99 -0.42 -3.99 -13.42
C LEU A 99 -0.21 -4.64 -12.05
N ALA A 100 1.03 -4.76 -11.58
CA ALA A 100 1.35 -5.34 -10.27
C ALA A 100 0.72 -4.53 -9.11
N ARG A 101 0.85 -3.19 -9.17
CA ARG A 101 0.23 -2.30 -8.18
C ARG A 101 -1.30 -2.40 -8.16
N SER A 102 -1.93 -2.62 -9.32
CA SER A 102 -3.37 -2.84 -9.41
C SER A 102 -3.80 -4.16 -8.77
N TYR A 103 -3.03 -5.24 -8.99
CA TYR A 103 -3.23 -6.51 -8.30
C TYR A 103 -3.04 -6.38 -6.78
N HIS A 104 -2.00 -5.67 -6.33
CA HIS A 104 -1.80 -5.40 -4.91
C HIS A 104 -2.99 -4.63 -4.29
N SER A 105 -3.46 -3.58 -4.95
CA SER A 105 -4.62 -2.80 -4.51
C SER A 105 -5.88 -3.66 -4.41
N LEU A 106 -6.10 -4.54 -5.41
CA LEU A 106 -7.20 -5.51 -5.42
C LEU A 106 -7.10 -6.48 -4.24
N GLY A 107 -5.91 -7.07 -4.01
CA GLY A 107 -5.66 -7.98 -2.89
C GLY A 107 -5.90 -7.32 -1.53
N ALA A 108 -5.51 -6.05 -1.36
CA ALA A 108 -5.75 -5.30 -0.14
C ALA A 108 -7.26 -5.11 0.15
N ALA A 109 -8.05 -4.76 -0.87
CA ALA A 109 -9.49 -4.61 -0.74
C ALA A 109 -10.20 -5.96 -0.46
N GLN A 110 -9.80 -7.03 -1.16
CA GLN A 110 -10.32 -8.39 -0.94
C GLN A 110 -10.02 -8.88 0.47
N LYS A 111 -8.78 -8.67 0.98
CA LYS A 111 -8.40 -8.99 2.36
C LYS A 111 -9.30 -8.30 3.37
N ALA A 112 -9.56 -7.01 3.19
CA ALA A 112 -10.41 -6.22 4.08
C ALA A 112 -11.88 -6.67 4.08
N LEU A 113 -12.33 -7.32 3.00
CA LEU A 113 -13.66 -7.94 2.87
C LEU A 113 -13.71 -9.39 3.37
N GLY A 114 -12.62 -9.92 3.92
CA GLY A 114 -12.53 -11.30 4.37
C GLY A 114 -12.40 -12.34 3.24
N LYS A 115 -12.19 -11.90 2.00
CA LYS A 115 -11.98 -12.76 0.83
C LYS A 115 -10.52 -13.17 0.74
N TYR A 116 -10.06 -13.95 1.72
CA TYR A 116 -8.63 -14.18 1.94
C TYR A 116 -7.96 -14.98 0.81
N ASP A 117 -8.62 -15.98 0.23
CA ASP A 117 -8.04 -16.77 -0.87
C ASP A 117 -7.90 -15.93 -2.14
N ASP A 118 -8.90 -15.10 -2.45
CA ASP A 118 -8.82 -14.16 -3.56
C ASP A 118 -7.71 -13.13 -3.34
N ALA A 119 -7.56 -12.64 -2.10
CA ALA A 119 -6.51 -11.69 -1.73
C ALA A 119 -5.11 -12.29 -1.92
N LEU A 120 -4.90 -13.54 -1.46
CA LEU A 120 -3.63 -14.24 -1.66
C LEU A 120 -3.33 -14.45 -3.15
N ALA A 121 -4.33 -14.81 -3.96
CA ALA A 121 -4.17 -14.93 -5.40
C ALA A 121 -3.73 -13.59 -6.04
N SER A 122 -4.40 -12.50 -5.67
CA SER A 122 -4.07 -11.16 -6.18
C SER A 122 -2.68 -10.69 -5.75
N PHE A 123 -2.30 -10.88 -4.49
CA PHE A 123 -0.95 -10.53 -4.02
C PHE A 123 0.14 -11.38 -4.69
N ASN A 124 -0.10 -12.67 -4.91
CA ASN A 124 0.87 -13.54 -5.57
C ASN A 124 1.06 -13.15 -7.05
N GLU A 125 0.01 -12.75 -7.77
CA GLU A 125 0.17 -12.23 -9.13
C GLU A 125 0.96 -10.91 -9.14
N ALA A 126 0.75 -10.02 -8.17
CA ALA A 126 1.57 -8.82 -8.04
C ALA A 126 3.04 -9.15 -7.80
N LEU A 127 3.33 -10.04 -6.83
CA LEU A 127 4.68 -10.45 -6.47
C LEU A 127 5.41 -11.09 -7.65
N LYS A 128 4.76 -12.01 -8.36
CA LYS A 128 5.30 -12.63 -9.57
C LYS A 128 5.70 -11.63 -10.66
N ILE A 129 4.92 -10.54 -10.80
CA ILE A 129 5.25 -9.48 -11.77
C ILE A 129 6.44 -8.66 -11.27
N TYR A 130 6.51 -8.35 -9.97
CA TYR A 130 7.65 -7.65 -9.39
C TYR A 130 8.94 -8.45 -9.58
N ASP A 131 8.96 -9.74 -9.23
CA ASP A 131 10.10 -10.63 -9.39
C ASP A 131 10.60 -10.72 -10.84
N ALA A 132 9.68 -10.67 -11.82
CA ALA A 132 10.00 -10.74 -13.23
C ALA A 132 10.38 -9.39 -13.87
N THR A 133 10.30 -8.28 -13.12
CA THR A 133 10.51 -6.94 -13.67
C THR A 133 11.84 -6.36 -13.14
N PRO A 134 12.86 -6.15 -14.00
CA PRO A 134 14.11 -5.54 -13.59
C PRO A 134 13.89 -4.14 -12.99
N ASN A 135 14.68 -3.78 -11.98
CA ASN A 135 14.61 -2.48 -11.29
C ASN A 135 13.26 -2.19 -10.62
N THR A 136 12.56 -3.24 -10.19
CA THR A 136 11.37 -3.09 -9.33
C THR A 136 11.72 -2.32 -8.06
N GLN A 137 10.82 -1.46 -7.62
CA GLN A 137 11.00 -0.80 -6.33
C GLN A 137 10.79 -1.84 -5.22
N MET A 138 11.85 -2.17 -4.49
CA MET A 138 11.81 -3.11 -3.35
C MET A 138 10.74 -2.76 -2.32
N HIS A 139 10.35 -1.48 -2.26
CA HIS A 139 9.23 -1.05 -1.43
C HIS A 139 7.89 -1.69 -1.84
N ASP A 140 7.59 -1.76 -3.14
CA ASP A 140 6.35 -2.35 -3.64
C ASP A 140 6.29 -3.86 -3.35
N GLU A 141 7.44 -4.55 -3.50
CA GLU A 141 7.61 -5.96 -3.16
C GLU A 141 7.41 -6.20 -1.65
N LEU A 142 8.07 -5.41 -0.81
CA LEU A 142 7.93 -5.46 0.65
C LEU A 142 6.45 -5.32 1.08
N VAL A 143 5.73 -4.35 0.53
CA VAL A 143 4.33 -4.11 0.86
C VAL A 143 3.44 -5.28 0.40
N CYS A 144 3.79 -5.92 -0.72
CA CYS A 144 3.08 -7.09 -1.23
C CYS A 144 3.28 -8.31 -0.31
N ILE A 145 4.52 -8.61 0.08
CA ILE A 145 4.85 -9.70 1.01
C ILE A 145 4.16 -9.49 2.37
N LYS A 146 4.15 -8.26 2.91
CA LYS A 146 3.35 -7.91 4.10
C LYS A 146 1.85 -8.18 3.90
N GLY A 147 1.33 -7.88 2.70
CA GLY A 147 -0.06 -8.17 2.35
C GLY A 147 -0.39 -9.65 2.45
N ILE A 148 0.50 -10.52 1.93
CA ILE A 148 0.41 -11.98 2.01
C ILE A 148 0.48 -12.44 3.47
N ALA A 149 1.49 -12.01 4.21
CA ALA A 149 1.69 -12.38 5.61
C ALA A 149 0.47 -12.06 6.48
N ASN A 150 0.00 -10.81 6.40
CA ASN A 150 -1.19 -10.36 7.11
C ASN A 150 -2.46 -11.13 6.70
N THR A 151 -2.56 -11.59 5.44
CA THR A 151 -3.69 -12.41 5.00
C THR A 151 -3.65 -13.79 5.62
N TYR A 152 -2.48 -14.43 5.69
CA TYR A 152 -2.31 -15.71 6.40
C TYR A 152 -2.62 -15.56 7.89
N TYR A 153 -2.17 -14.47 8.54
CA TYR A 153 -2.52 -14.21 9.94
C TYR A 153 -4.03 -14.16 10.18
N LEU A 154 -4.76 -13.44 9.30
CA LEU A 154 -6.24 -13.37 9.37
C LEU A 154 -6.93 -14.69 9.07
N LYS A 155 -6.27 -15.60 8.33
CA LYS A 155 -6.73 -16.99 8.13
C LYS A 155 -6.39 -17.92 9.31
N ASN A 156 -5.70 -17.42 10.34
CA ASN A 156 -5.12 -18.18 11.45
C ASN A 156 -4.03 -19.21 11.02
N ASP A 157 -3.44 -19.05 9.84
CA ASP A 157 -2.26 -19.79 9.39
C ASP A 157 -1.01 -19.04 9.86
N PHE A 158 -0.73 -19.15 11.17
CA PHE A 158 0.32 -18.35 11.82
C PHE A 158 1.73 -18.78 11.41
N ASP A 159 1.93 -20.03 11.00
CA ASP A 159 3.22 -20.50 10.49
C ASP A 159 3.58 -19.75 9.18
N LYS A 160 2.64 -19.72 8.22
CA LYS A 160 2.87 -18.98 6.97
C LYS A 160 2.89 -17.47 7.16
N ALA A 161 2.12 -16.93 8.10
CA ALA A 161 2.19 -15.52 8.45
C ALA A 161 3.61 -15.17 8.94
N HIS A 162 4.13 -15.95 9.88
CA HIS A 162 5.47 -15.77 10.43
C HIS A 162 6.57 -15.87 9.37
N GLU A 163 6.53 -16.90 8.52
CA GLU A 163 7.47 -17.08 7.41
C GLU A 163 7.50 -15.83 6.49
N ASN A 164 6.34 -15.32 6.10
CA ASN A 164 6.27 -14.17 5.20
C ASN A 164 6.62 -12.85 5.90
N HIS A 165 6.29 -12.67 7.18
CA HIS A 165 6.74 -11.48 7.93
C HIS A 165 8.27 -11.48 8.12
N LEU A 166 8.90 -12.64 8.35
CA LEU A 166 10.36 -12.75 8.37
C LEU A 166 10.98 -12.46 7.00
N LEU A 167 10.35 -12.94 5.91
CA LEU A 167 10.80 -12.62 4.55
C LEU A 167 10.76 -11.10 4.30
N ALA A 168 9.67 -10.43 4.72
CA ALA A 168 9.56 -8.97 4.62
C ALA A 168 10.63 -8.24 5.45
N LEU A 169 10.95 -8.73 6.65
CA LEU A 169 11.98 -8.16 7.51
C LEU A 169 13.36 -8.33 6.89
N ASN A 170 13.68 -9.51 6.35
CA ASN A 170 14.92 -9.78 5.65
C ASN A 170 15.08 -8.88 4.41
N LEU A 171 14.00 -8.71 3.63
CA LEU A 171 14.01 -7.83 2.45
C LEU A 171 14.31 -6.37 2.86
N LEU A 172 13.72 -5.90 3.97
CA LEU A 172 14.00 -4.57 4.52
C LEU A 172 15.48 -4.43 4.89
N ASP A 173 16.08 -5.45 5.53
CA ASP A 173 17.45 -5.40 6.03
C ASP A 173 18.50 -5.41 4.91
N ILE A 174 18.24 -6.12 3.81
CA ILE A 174 19.18 -6.19 2.66
C ILE A 174 19.00 -5.04 1.66
N THR A 175 17.98 -4.18 1.84
CA THR A 175 17.70 -3.07 0.92
C THR A 175 18.23 -1.77 1.52
N PRO A 176 19.35 -1.21 0.99
CA PRO A 176 20.00 -0.02 1.57
C PRO A 176 19.08 1.17 1.76
N ASP A 177 18.22 1.44 0.77
CA ASP A 177 17.28 2.58 0.78
C ASP A 177 16.15 2.42 1.80
N LEU A 178 15.88 1.19 2.26
CA LEU A 178 14.82 0.87 3.22
C LEU A 178 15.38 0.55 4.62
N SER A 179 16.62 0.10 4.74
CA SER A 179 17.24 -0.40 5.98
C SER A 179 17.24 0.61 7.13
N GLY A 180 17.28 1.92 6.84
CA GLY A 180 17.17 3.00 7.83
C GLY A 180 15.73 3.34 8.25
N ASN A 181 14.71 2.63 7.76
CA ASN A 181 13.31 2.92 8.07
C ASN A 181 12.85 2.23 9.37
N GLU A 182 13.25 2.81 10.50
CA GLU A 182 12.95 2.30 11.84
C GLU A 182 11.45 2.08 12.11
N LEU A 183 10.59 2.90 11.51
CA LEU A 183 9.14 2.75 11.68
C LEU A 183 8.61 1.50 10.96
N VAL A 184 9.11 1.23 9.75
CA VAL A 184 8.73 0.02 9.00
C VAL A 184 9.30 -1.22 9.67
N ARG A 185 10.56 -1.15 10.15
CA ARG A 185 11.19 -2.23 10.92
C ARG A 185 10.40 -2.54 12.18
N SER A 186 10.05 -1.52 12.95
CA SER A 186 9.27 -1.67 14.19
C SER A 186 7.90 -2.28 13.93
N GLU A 187 7.24 -1.87 12.84
CA GLU A 187 5.97 -2.46 12.44
C GLU A 187 6.12 -3.96 12.14
N LEU A 188 7.13 -4.36 11.35
CA LEU A 188 7.40 -5.77 11.04
C LEU A 188 7.78 -6.59 12.28
N LEU A 189 8.60 -6.04 13.18
CA LEU A 189 8.94 -6.72 14.44
C LEU A 189 7.71 -6.98 15.31
N ILE A 190 6.73 -6.06 15.34
CA ILE A 190 5.46 -6.26 16.03
C ILE A 190 4.66 -7.39 15.37
N GLU A 191 4.57 -7.42 14.03
CA GLU A 191 3.84 -8.47 13.32
C GLU A 191 4.49 -9.86 13.57
N VAL A 192 5.83 -9.97 13.48
CA VAL A 192 6.58 -11.18 13.82
C VAL A 192 6.33 -11.61 15.28
N ALA A 193 6.28 -10.65 16.21
CA ALA A 193 6.00 -10.93 17.61
C ALA A 193 4.55 -11.45 17.82
N ASN A 194 3.59 -10.87 17.09
CA ASN A 194 2.20 -11.33 17.12
C ASN A 194 2.06 -12.78 16.63
N ASP A 195 2.76 -13.14 15.53
CA ASP A 195 2.78 -14.50 14.99
C ASP A 195 3.36 -15.46 16.03
N LEU A 196 4.53 -15.13 16.59
CA LEU A 196 5.20 -15.93 17.61
C LEU A 196 4.34 -16.14 18.86
N ALA A 197 3.61 -15.11 19.30
CA ALA A 197 2.69 -15.21 20.42
C ALA A 197 1.58 -16.25 20.14
N LYS A 198 1.10 -16.37 18.90
CA LYS A 198 0.13 -17.39 18.45
C LYS A 198 0.75 -18.78 18.34
N LEU A 199 2.04 -18.87 18.03
CA LEU A 199 2.83 -20.10 17.91
C LEU A 199 3.46 -20.56 19.24
N ASN A 200 3.04 -20.00 20.37
CA ASN A 200 3.58 -20.25 21.71
C ASN A 200 5.06 -19.84 21.91
N GLY A 201 5.61 -19.04 21.02
CA GLY A 201 6.98 -18.48 21.10
C GLY A 201 7.07 -17.23 21.97
N LYS A 202 6.50 -17.23 23.19
CA LYS A 202 6.32 -16.05 24.05
C LYS A 202 7.62 -15.33 24.36
N ASP A 203 8.72 -16.03 24.62
CA ASP A 203 9.99 -15.42 24.96
C ASP A 203 10.57 -14.62 23.78
N GLN A 204 10.48 -15.17 22.57
CA GLN A 204 10.95 -14.49 21.36
C GLN A 204 10.03 -13.33 20.99
N ALA A 205 8.71 -13.50 21.15
CA ALA A 205 7.75 -12.42 20.98
C ALA A 205 8.05 -11.24 21.91
N ALA A 206 8.29 -11.53 23.22
CA ALA A 206 8.66 -10.52 24.20
C ALA A 206 9.95 -9.78 23.83
N LYS A 207 10.94 -10.48 23.27
CA LYS A 207 12.19 -9.90 22.80
C LYS A 207 11.95 -8.90 21.64
N ASN A 208 11.15 -9.28 20.66
CA ASN A 208 10.82 -8.42 19.52
C ASN A 208 10.04 -7.17 19.96
N TYR A 209 9.06 -7.30 20.85
CA TYR A 209 8.36 -6.13 21.39
C TYR A 209 9.30 -5.18 22.14
N LYS A 210 10.22 -5.70 22.97
CA LYS A 210 11.22 -4.89 23.68
C LYS A 210 12.18 -4.18 22.71
N GLU A 211 12.57 -4.85 21.63
CA GLU A 211 13.38 -4.23 20.57
C GLU A 211 12.69 -3.01 19.96
N VAL A 212 11.38 -3.11 19.66
CA VAL A 212 10.59 -1.97 19.17
C VAL A 212 10.58 -0.81 20.17
N LEU A 213 10.41 -1.10 21.47
CA LEU A 213 10.41 -0.07 22.50
C LEU A 213 11.75 0.68 22.57
N GLU A 214 12.88 -0.02 22.37
CA GLU A 214 14.21 0.61 22.32
C GLU A 214 14.45 1.39 21.02
N ILE A 215 14.07 0.86 19.84
CA ILE A 215 14.22 1.56 18.54
C ILE A 215 13.46 2.89 18.52
N LEU A 216 12.28 2.93 19.11
CA LEU A 216 11.39 4.09 19.05
C LEU A 216 11.44 4.98 20.29
N LYS A 217 12.33 4.68 21.25
CA LYS A 217 12.51 5.47 22.46
C LYS A 217 12.86 6.92 22.15
N GLY A 218 12.14 7.86 22.75
CA GLY A 218 12.33 9.29 22.52
C GLY A 218 11.69 9.84 21.24
N LYS A 219 10.90 9.01 20.52
CA LYS A 219 10.23 9.39 19.24
C LYS A 219 8.71 9.56 19.40
N GLU A 220 8.22 9.70 20.62
CA GLU A 220 6.79 9.77 20.98
C GLU A 220 6.08 10.99 20.36
N GLN A 221 6.83 12.00 19.94
CA GLN A 221 6.29 13.16 19.21
C GLN A 221 5.81 12.82 17.79
N ASN A 222 6.28 11.70 17.23
CA ASN A 222 5.79 11.18 15.95
C ASN A 222 4.55 10.31 16.21
N PRO A 223 3.36 10.68 15.69
CA PRO A 223 2.12 9.92 15.95
C PRO A 223 2.18 8.46 15.51
N ARG A 224 2.93 8.14 14.44
CA ARG A 224 3.12 6.76 13.97
C ARG A 224 4.02 5.98 14.93
N ALA A 225 5.10 6.59 15.42
CA ALA A 225 5.98 5.97 16.42
C ALA A 225 5.22 5.71 17.72
N LEU A 226 4.44 6.69 18.20
CA LEU A 226 3.60 6.53 19.38
C LEU A 226 2.65 5.33 19.26
N GLY A 227 1.92 5.21 18.15
CA GLY A 227 1.02 4.07 17.91
C GLY A 227 1.75 2.71 17.87
N LEU A 228 2.99 2.66 17.38
CA LEU A 228 3.80 1.45 17.41
C LEU A 228 4.30 1.11 18.83
N LEU A 229 4.70 2.11 19.62
CA LEU A 229 5.07 1.95 21.03
C LEU A 229 3.91 1.39 21.86
N GLU A 230 2.70 1.93 21.66
CA GLU A 230 1.48 1.44 22.34
C GLU A 230 1.17 -0.02 21.96
N ARG A 231 1.26 -0.37 20.67
CA ARG A 231 1.05 -1.73 20.19
C ARG A 231 2.08 -2.71 20.77
N ALA A 232 3.36 -2.35 20.81
CA ALA A 232 4.42 -3.18 21.37
C ALA A 232 4.25 -3.37 22.89
N SER A 233 3.93 -2.29 23.63
CA SER A 233 3.67 -2.34 25.06
C SER A 233 2.48 -3.22 25.40
N LYS A 234 1.37 -3.09 24.63
CA LYS A 234 0.18 -3.92 24.78
C LYS A 234 0.50 -5.38 24.52
N GLY A 235 1.16 -5.70 23.39
CA GLY A 235 1.54 -7.07 23.05
C GLY A 235 2.44 -7.71 24.13
N LEU A 236 3.40 -6.97 24.66
CA LEU A 236 4.28 -7.45 25.75
C LEU A 236 3.48 -7.75 27.04
N ASN A 237 2.50 -6.93 27.39
CA ASN A 237 1.64 -7.15 28.56
C ASN A 237 0.71 -8.36 28.40
N GLU A 238 0.24 -8.65 27.18
CA GLU A 238 -0.64 -9.79 26.89
C GLU A 238 0.11 -11.16 26.92
N LEU A 239 1.44 -11.17 26.93
CA LEU A 239 2.23 -12.40 27.04
C LEU A 239 2.33 -12.93 28.48
N ASN A 240 2.15 -12.05 29.46
CA ASN A 240 2.19 -12.38 30.89
C ASN A 240 0.87 -13.00 31.35
#